data_fba70494a1a69b31da236325a4f7c6b4
#
_entry.id   fba70494a1a69b31da236325a4f7c6b4
#
_cell.length_a   1.000
_cell.length_b   1.000
_cell.length_c   1.000
_cell.angle_alpha   90.00
_cell.angle_beta   90.00
_cell.angle_gamma   90.00
#
_symmetry.space_group_name_H-M   'P 1'
#
loop_
_entity.id
_entity.type
_entity.pdbx_description
1 polymer ?
#
loop_
_entity_poly.entity_id
_entity_poly.type
_entity_poly.pdbx_seq_one_letter_code
_entity_poly.pdbx_strand_id
1 'polypeptide(L)'
;GVDYAIKEVDEAKKIAAQVGYPVMLKASNGGGGRGMRIVNQEEDLEKEFNEAKNESKKAFGDDMIFIEKYLRGPKHIEVQIIGDNYGNVVHLYDRDCSVQRRHQKVVEYAPAFSIPETVRQEIFDASIRLAKTVGYRNAGTLEFLVDADNHPYFIEMNPRIQVEHTVSEMVTDIDIVQTQILIAEGYPLDSEEIAIPSQESVVCTGYSIQTRVTTEDPANNFLPDTGEITVYRSGSG
;
A
#
# COMPACT_ATOMS: atom_id res chain seq x y z
N GLY A 1 12.80 -0.36 12.65
CA GLY A 1 12.48 0.91 13.32
C GLY A 1 12.03 0.69 14.76
N VAL A 2 11.59 1.76 15.39
CA VAL A 2 11.00 1.73 16.73
C VAL A 2 9.56 2.21 16.66
N ASP A 3 8.74 1.79 17.63
CA ASP A 3 7.30 2.05 17.73
C ASP A 3 6.97 3.29 18.61
N TYR A 4 7.99 4.07 18.94
CA TYR A 4 7.87 5.30 19.73
C TYR A 4 8.59 6.47 19.05
N ALA A 5 8.16 7.69 19.40
CA ALA A 5 8.75 8.92 18.88
C ALA A 5 10.10 9.24 19.55
N ILE A 6 11.06 9.59 18.71
CA ILE A 6 12.42 9.94 19.12
C ILE A 6 12.49 11.43 19.38
N LYS A 7 13.05 11.82 20.53
CA LYS A 7 13.13 13.21 20.94
C LYS A 7 14.53 13.81 20.76
N GLU A 8 15.56 13.00 20.97
CA GLU A 8 16.95 13.46 21.05
C GLU A 8 17.81 12.88 19.91
N VAL A 9 18.75 13.68 19.40
CA VAL A 9 19.63 13.31 18.31
C VAL A 9 20.50 12.09 18.63
N ASP A 10 21.00 11.99 19.85
CA ASP A 10 21.86 10.88 20.29
C ASP A 10 21.11 9.55 20.30
N GLU A 11 19.83 9.57 20.63
CA GLU A 11 18.95 8.40 20.52
C GLU A 11 18.73 8.05 19.05
N ALA A 12 18.46 9.05 18.20
CA ALA A 12 18.29 8.88 16.78
C ALA A 12 19.52 8.22 16.13
N LYS A 13 20.75 8.64 16.50
CA LYS A 13 22.01 8.05 16.03
C LYS A 13 22.13 6.56 16.41
N LYS A 14 21.80 6.21 17.65
CA LYS A 14 21.85 4.82 18.12
C LYS A 14 20.86 3.93 17.37
N ILE A 15 19.63 4.41 17.18
CA ILE A 15 18.58 3.66 16.47
C ILE A 15 18.94 3.52 15.00
N ALA A 16 19.39 4.59 14.35
CA ALA A 16 19.80 4.55 12.94
C ALA A 16 20.97 3.58 12.70
N ALA A 17 21.93 3.53 13.63
CA ALA A 17 23.04 2.58 13.57
C ALA A 17 22.57 1.12 13.70
N GLN A 18 21.57 0.84 14.54
CA GLN A 18 20.96 -0.49 14.69
C GLN A 18 20.14 -0.90 13.46
N VAL A 19 19.33 0.02 12.93
CA VAL A 19 18.50 -0.19 11.75
C VAL A 19 19.33 -0.35 10.48
N GLY A 20 20.47 0.35 10.43
CA GLY A 20 21.36 0.42 9.27
C GLY A 20 20.90 1.44 8.24
N TYR A 21 21.83 2.29 7.76
CA TYR A 21 21.57 3.27 6.71
C TYR A 21 21.31 2.60 5.35
N PRO A 22 20.52 3.25 4.47
CA PRO A 22 19.78 4.48 4.69
C PRO A 22 18.58 4.29 5.62
N VAL A 23 18.21 5.36 6.33
CA VAL A 23 17.01 5.40 7.17
C VAL A 23 16.04 6.47 6.69
N MET A 24 14.77 6.30 7.04
CA MET A 24 13.69 7.26 6.81
C MET A 24 13.32 7.92 8.13
N LEU A 25 13.38 9.25 8.17
CA LEU A 25 12.77 10.05 9.24
C LEU A 25 11.32 10.36 8.85
N LYS A 26 10.38 10.10 9.74
CA LYS A 26 8.94 10.37 9.53
C LYS A 26 8.39 11.23 10.65
N ALA A 27 7.72 12.33 10.31
CA ALA A 27 6.89 13.06 11.27
C ALA A 27 5.64 12.25 11.63
N SER A 28 5.25 12.23 12.91
CA SER A 28 4.11 11.41 13.39
C SER A 28 2.80 11.73 12.68
N ASN A 29 2.57 12.98 12.36
CA ASN A 29 1.39 13.48 11.67
C ASN A 29 1.64 13.68 10.16
N GLY A 30 2.78 13.22 9.63
CA GLY A 30 3.12 13.26 8.22
C GLY A 30 2.44 12.12 7.46
N GLY A 31 2.04 12.38 6.22
CA GLY A 31 1.44 11.38 5.34
C GLY A 31 1.51 11.80 3.87
N GLY A 32 1.37 10.84 2.96
CA GLY A 32 1.41 11.10 1.52
C GLY A 32 2.75 11.71 1.04
N GLY A 33 3.86 11.33 1.67
CA GLY A 33 5.21 11.84 1.36
C GLY A 33 5.59 13.16 2.05
N ARG A 34 4.68 13.78 2.80
CA ARG A 34 4.98 14.99 3.58
C ARG A 34 5.55 14.63 4.95
N GLY A 35 6.58 15.37 5.38
CA GLY A 35 7.25 15.12 6.66
C GLY A 35 8.12 13.88 6.67
N MET A 36 8.59 13.44 5.49
CA MET A 36 9.48 12.30 5.31
C MET A 36 10.82 12.75 4.74
N ARG A 37 11.93 12.26 5.34
CA ARG A 37 13.29 12.57 4.89
C ARG A 37 14.15 11.32 4.87
N ILE A 38 14.92 11.13 3.81
CA ILE A 38 15.86 10.02 3.67
C ILE A 38 17.23 10.49 4.17
N VAL A 39 17.82 9.74 5.09
CA VAL A 39 19.17 9.94 5.57
C VAL A 39 20.04 8.80 5.09
N ASN A 40 21.00 9.09 4.24
CA ASN A 40 21.82 8.07 3.61
C ASN A 40 23.02 7.61 4.46
N GLN A 41 23.52 8.48 5.35
CA GLN A 41 24.72 8.26 6.14
C GLN A 41 24.63 8.98 7.50
N GLU A 42 25.45 8.56 8.45
CA GLU A 42 25.39 9.04 9.83
C GLU A 42 25.68 10.55 9.96
N GLU A 43 26.61 11.07 9.15
CA GLU A 43 27.04 12.46 9.18
C GLU A 43 25.89 13.43 8.90
N ASP A 44 24.91 13.03 8.12
CA ASP A 44 23.76 13.87 7.76
C ASP A 44 22.61 13.78 8.78
N LEU A 45 22.61 12.77 9.65
CA LEU A 45 21.45 12.45 10.51
C LEU A 45 21.07 13.61 11.43
N GLU A 46 22.02 14.22 12.10
CA GLU A 46 21.76 15.31 13.06
C GLU A 46 21.09 16.51 12.39
N LYS A 47 21.62 16.92 11.23
CA LYS A 47 21.04 18.01 10.45
C LYS A 47 19.62 17.68 10.01
N GLU A 48 19.45 16.54 9.35
CA GLU A 48 18.14 16.13 8.79
C GLU A 48 17.11 15.89 9.89
N PHE A 49 17.50 15.36 11.05
CA PHE A 49 16.63 15.17 12.19
C PHE A 49 16.12 16.49 12.76
N ASN A 50 17.00 17.48 12.97
CA ASN A 50 16.62 18.80 13.47
C ASN A 50 15.73 19.56 12.47
N GLU A 51 16.01 19.46 11.18
CA GLU A 51 15.14 20.02 10.15
C GLU A 51 13.78 19.36 10.10
N ALA A 52 13.72 18.02 10.19
CA ALA A 52 12.45 17.27 10.24
C ALA A 52 11.59 17.68 11.44
N LYS A 53 12.19 17.81 12.64
CA LYS A 53 11.51 18.32 13.84
C LYS A 53 10.92 19.71 13.64
N ASN A 54 11.73 20.63 13.09
CA ASN A 54 11.29 22.01 12.87
C ASN A 54 10.15 22.10 11.85
N GLU A 55 10.21 21.32 10.77
CA GLU A 55 9.15 21.26 9.77
C GLU A 55 7.87 20.63 10.33
N SER A 56 8.01 19.52 11.06
CA SER A 56 6.88 18.87 11.72
C SER A 56 6.17 19.81 12.68
N LYS A 57 6.93 20.51 13.51
CA LYS A 57 6.39 21.49 14.45
C LYS A 57 5.63 22.63 13.76
N LYS A 58 6.18 23.14 12.65
CA LYS A 58 5.53 24.20 11.86
C LYS A 58 4.27 23.74 11.13
N ALA A 59 4.32 22.54 10.56
CA ALA A 59 3.24 22.02 9.72
C ALA A 59 2.11 21.38 10.51
N PHE A 60 2.43 20.71 11.63
CA PHE A 60 1.50 19.85 12.36
C PHE A 60 1.35 20.22 13.85
N GLY A 61 2.15 21.17 14.34
CA GLY A 61 2.15 21.55 15.76
C GLY A 61 2.85 20.55 16.69
N ASP A 62 3.45 19.51 16.15
CA ASP A 62 4.10 18.41 16.84
C ASP A 62 5.50 18.15 16.27
N ASP A 63 6.48 17.83 17.13
CA ASP A 63 7.85 17.57 16.73
C ASP A 63 8.28 16.10 16.87
N MET A 64 7.32 15.19 16.98
CA MET A 64 7.57 13.75 17.07
C MET A 64 8.08 13.18 15.76
N ILE A 65 9.26 12.56 15.80
CA ILE A 65 9.91 11.92 14.65
C ILE A 65 10.11 10.44 14.94
N PHE A 66 9.81 9.61 13.94
CA PHE A 66 10.09 8.18 13.92
C PHE A 66 11.25 7.88 12.96
N ILE A 67 11.98 6.81 13.22
CA ILE A 67 13.03 6.30 12.33
C ILE A 67 12.66 4.90 11.86
N GLU A 68 12.68 4.72 10.54
CA GLU A 68 12.44 3.44 9.90
C GLU A 68 13.57 3.10 8.92
N LYS A 69 13.71 1.81 8.60
CA LYS A 69 14.56 1.37 7.50
C LYS A 69 14.05 1.95 6.18
N TYR A 70 14.92 2.60 5.42
CA TYR A 70 14.58 2.98 4.05
C TYR A 70 14.94 1.86 3.08
N LEU A 71 13.95 1.40 2.35
CA LEU A 71 14.11 0.39 1.31
C LEU A 71 14.35 1.06 -0.03
N ARG A 72 15.46 0.68 -0.71
CA ARG A 72 15.77 1.22 -2.04
C ARG A 72 15.09 0.41 -3.13
N GLY A 73 14.25 1.07 -3.93
CA GLY A 73 13.58 0.44 -5.06
C GLY A 73 12.76 -0.81 -4.70
N PRO A 74 12.02 -0.82 -3.58
CA PRO A 74 11.21 -1.98 -3.22
C PRO A 74 10.08 -2.16 -4.21
N LYS A 75 9.58 -3.39 -4.33
CA LYS A 75 8.30 -3.64 -4.98
C LYS A 75 7.17 -3.26 -4.04
N HIS A 76 6.13 -2.66 -4.58
CA HIS A 76 4.91 -2.33 -3.84
C HIS A 76 3.84 -3.37 -4.19
N ILE A 77 3.63 -4.28 -3.25
CA ILE A 77 2.69 -5.39 -3.40
C ILE A 77 1.53 -5.17 -2.45
N GLU A 78 0.33 -5.40 -2.93
CA GLU A 78 -0.86 -5.27 -2.10
C GLU A 78 -1.79 -6.47 -2.24
N VAL A 79 -2.49 -6.81 -1.17
CA VAL A 79 -3.42 -7.93 -1.11
C VAL A 79 -4.83 -7.41 -0.93
N GLN A 80 -5.69 -7.75 -1.89
CA GLN A 80 -7.13 -7.50 -1.76
C GLN A 80 -7.73 -8.51 -0.80
N ILE A 81 -8.41 -8.02 0.23
CA ILE A 81 -9.19 -8.88 1.13
C ILE A 81 -10.66 -8.52 1.10
N ILE A 82 -11.48 -9.47 1.49
CA ILE A 82 -12.90 -9.27 1.76
C ILE A 82 -13.30 -10.09 2.99
N GLY A 83 -14.07 -9.48 3.89
CA GLY A 83 -14.53 -10.12 5.11
C GLY A 83 -16.03 -9.90 5.33
N ASP A 84 -16.75 -10.92 5.80
CA ASP A 84 -18.16 -10.82 6.13
C ASP A 84 -18.42 -10.38 7.58
N ASN A 85 -19.70 -10.33 7.95
CA ASN A 85 -20.12 -9.99 9.31
C ASN A 85 -19.97 -11.14 10.31
N TYR A 86 -19.56 -12.33 9.87
CA TYR A 86 -19.52 -13.57 10.63
C TYR A 86 -18.10 -14.03 10.96
N GLY A 87 -17.08 -13.26 10.53
CA GLY A 87 -15.68 -13.52 10.81
C GLY A 87 -14.96 -14.33 9.73
N ASN A 88 -15.63 -14.62 8.61
CA ASN A 88 -14.97 -15.20 7.44
C ASN A 88 -14.21 -14.11 6.70
N VAL A 89 -12.97 -14.40 6.32
CA VAL A 89 -12.10 -13.49 5.56
C VAL A 89 -11.36 -14.30 4.51
N VAL A 90 -11.39 -13.82 3.27
CA VAL A 90 -10.61 -14.38 2.15
C VAL A 90 -9.77 -13.29 1.51
N HIS A 91 -8.68 -13.67 0.84
CA HIS A 91 -7.97 -12.78 -0.07
C HIS A 91 -8.37 -13.04 -1.52
N LEU A 92 -8.36 -11.99 -2.32
CA LEU A 92 -8.61 -12.02 -3.76
C LEU A 92 -7.30 -11.77 -4.53
N TYR A 93 -6.25 -12.46 -4.11
CA TYR A 93 -4.89 -12.37 -4.61
C TYR A 93 -4.25 -10.99 -4.45
N ASP A 94 -3.10 -10.85 -5.05
CA ASP A 94 -2.21 -9.71 -4.96
C ASP A 94 -2.21 -8.86 -6.24
N ARG A 95 -1.77 -7.62 -6.07
CA ARG A 95 -1.47 -6.68 -7.15
C ARG A 95 -0.04 -6.15 -6.98
N ASP A 96 0.66 -5.98 -8.08
CA ASP A 96 1.91 -5.21 -8.10
C ASP A 96 1.60 -3.77 -8.54
N CYS A 97 1.91 -2.84 -7.67
CA CYS A 97 1.71 -1.40 -7.84
C CYS A 97 3.05 -0.64 -7.81
N SER A 98 4.14 -1.30 -8.19
CA SER A 98 5.50 -0.73 -8.12
C SER A 98 5.73 0.41 -9.12
N VAL A 99 4.99 0.44 -10.22
CA VAL A 99 5.12 1.51 -11.23
C VAL A 99 4.38 2.75 -10.74
N GLN A 100 5.15 3.64 -10.14
CA GLN A 100 4.64 4.87 -9.51
C GLN A 100 5.37 6.09 -10.03
N ARG A 101 4.68 7.24 -9.99
CA ARG A 101 5.27 8.55 -10.20
C ARG A 101 4.93 9.47 -9.03
N ARG A 102 5.95 9.99 -8.35
CA ARG A 102 5.77 10.85 -7.17
C ARG A 102 4.91 10.19 -6.08
N HIS A 103 5.14 8.89 -5.82
CA HIS A 103 4.37 8.06 -4.88
C HIS A 103 2.89 7.84 -5.26
N GLN A 104 2.51 8.12 -6.51
CA GLN A 104 1.20 7.80 -7.05
C GLN A 104 1.30 6.60 -7.97
N LYS A 105 0.47 5.59 -7.73
CA LYS A 105 0.34 4.40 -8.59
C LYS A 105 -0.09 4.84 -9.99
N VAL A 106 0.55 4.32 -11.03
CA VAL A 106 0.29 4.65 -12.44
C VAL A 106 -0.06 3.41 -13.26
N VAL A 107 0.61 2.30 -13.00
CA VAL A 107 0.32 1.00 -13.60
C VAL A 107 0.20 -0.02 -12.48
N GLU A 108 -0.89 -0.74 -12.47
CA GLU A 108 -1.16 -1.84 -11.55
C GLU A 108 -1.48 -3.11 -12.33
N TYR A 109 -1.01 -4.26 -11.86
CA TYR A 109 -1.33 -5.54 -12.47
C TYR A 109 -1.55 -6.65 -11.44
N ALA A 110 -2.35 -7.62 -11.81
CA ALA A 110 -2.66 -8.81 -11.02
C ALA A 110 -2.50 -10.08 -11.87
N PRO A 111 -2.07 -11.19 -11.27
CA PRO A 111 -1.39 -11.30 -9.99
C PRO A 111 0.04 -10.76 -10.04
N ALA A 112 0.67 -10.51 -8.89
CA ALA A 112 2.04 -10.01 -8.79
C ALA A 112 3.07 -11.10 -9.12
N PHE A 113 3.38 -11.29 -10.39
CA PHE A 113 4.38 -12.28 -10.84
C PHE A 113 5.84 -11.84 -10.62
N SER A 114 6.04 -10.62 -10.14
CA SER A 114 7.36 -10.02 -9.91
C SER A 114 8.07 -10.56 -8.66
N ILE A 115 7.34 -11.25 -7.76
CA ILE A 115 7.86 -11.82 -6.51
C ILE A 115 7.68 -13.34 -6.49
N PRO A 116 8.54 -14.09 -5.74
CA PRO A 116 8.41 -15.54 -5.60
C PRO A 116 7.09 -15.97 -4.97
N GLU A 117 6.58 -17.14 -5.35
CA GLU A 117 5.34 -17.70 -4.79
C GLU A 117 5.39 -17.87 -3.26
N THR A 118 6.55 -18.24 -2.72
CA THR A 118 6.73 -18.37 -1.27
C THR A 118 6.51 -17.05 -0.54
N VAL A 119 6.95 -15.94 -1.12
CA VAL A 119 6.74 -14.59 -0.57
C VAL A 119 5.29 -14.16 -0.72
N ARG A 120 4.65 -14.49 -1.84
CA ARG A 120 3.22 -14.25 -2.03
C ARG A 120 2.39 -14.94 -0.96
N GLN A 121 2.67 -16.22 -0.70
CA GLN A 121 1.96 -16.98 0.33
C GLN A 121 2.18 -16.37 1.73
N GLU A 122 3.42 -15.97 2.07
CA GLU A 122 3.71 -15.28 3.34
C GLU A 122 2.86 -14.00 3.49
N ILE A 123 2.77 -13.19 2.43
CA ILE A 123 1.97 -11.96 2.40
C ILE A 123 0.47 -12.28 2.54
N PHE A 124 -0.04 -13.31 1.87
CA PHE A 124 -1.44 -13.74 1.98
C PHE A 124 -1.78 -14.18 3.40
N ASP A 125 -0.95 -15.05 4.00
CA ASP A 125 -1.15 -15.52 5.37
C ASP A 125 -1.11 -14.38 6.38
N ALA A 126 -0.18 -13.43 6.20
CA ALA A 126 -0.09 -12.25 7.04
C ALA A 126 -1.34 -11.37 6.89
N SER A 127 -1.85 -11.18 5.68
CA SER A 127 -3.04 -10.38 5.40
C SER A 127 -4.30 -10.96 6.05
N ILE A 128 -4.51 -12.26 5.90
CA ILE A 128 -5.65 -12.97 6.52
C ILE A 128 -5.56 -12.91 8.04
N ARG A 129 -4.35 -13.16 8.60
CA ARG A 129 -4.13 -13.10 10.05
C ARG A 129 -4.41 -11.70 10.62
N LEU A 130 -3.90 -10.65 9.98
CA LEU A 130 -4.14 -9.27 10.39
C LEU A 130 -5.64 -8.93 10.33
N ALA A 131 -6.29 -9.24 9.21
CA ALA A 131 -7.72 -8.96 9.04
C ALA A 131 -8.58 -9.66 10.10
N LYS A 132 -8.33 -10.95 10.37
CA LYS A 132 -9.02 -11.71 11.41
C LYS A 132 -8.77 -11.16 12.82
N THR A 133 -7.53 -10.72 13.11
CA THR A 133 -7.15 -10.18 14.43
C THR A 133 -7.93 -8.90 14.77
N VAL A 134 -8.20 -8.06 13.78
CA VAL A 134 -8.96 -6.81 13.98
C VAL A 134 -10.46 -6.96 13.73
N GLY A 135 -10.94 -8.17 13.42
CA GLY A 135 -12.34 -8.41 13.08
C GLY A 135 -12.80 -7.63 11.86
N TYR A 136 -11.94 -7.58 10.83
CA TYR A 136 -12.19 -6.77 9.64
C TYR A 136 -13.41 -7.22 8.87
N ARG A 137 -14.18 -6.26 8.34
CA ARG A 137 -15.39 -6.48 7.55
C ARG A 137 -15.36 -5.68 6.27
N ASN A 138 -15.98 -6.24 5.23
CA ASN A 138 -16.07 -5.65 3.90
C ASN A 138 -14.74 -5.68 3.13
N ALA A 139 -14.62 -4.92 2.04
CA ALA A 139 -13.42 -4.89 1.22
C ALA A 139 -12.33 -4.02 1.83
N GLY A 140 -11.09 -4.49 1.76
CA GLY A 140 -9.91 -3.76 2.20
C GLY A 140 -8.67 -4.25 1.48
N THR A 141 -7.59 -3.49 1.59
CA THR A 141 -6.31 -3.80 0.97
C THR A 141 -5.19 -3.64 1.98
N LEU A 142 -4.33 -4.64 2.08
CA LEU A 142 -3.10 -4.57 2.86
C LEU A 142 -1.93 -4.32 1.91
N GLU A 143 -1.11 -3.33 2.23
CA GLU A 143 0.03 -2.92 1.41
C GLU A 143 1.36 -3.35 2.05
N PHE A 144 2.26 -3.85 1.20
CA PHE A 144 3.59 -4.33 1.58
C PHE A 144 4.66 -3.76 0.66
N LEU A 145 5.84 -3.49 1.22
CA LEU A 145 7.06 -3.33 0.43
C LEU A 145 7.85 -4.63 0.47
N VAL A 146 8.30 -5.08 -0.70
CA VAL A 146 9.17 -6.25 -0.80
C VAL A 146 10.54 -5.78 -1.28
N ASP A 147 11.59 -6.03 -0.48
CA ASP A 147 12.94 -5.61 -0.80
C ASP A 147 13.62 -6.48 -1.86
N ALA A 148 14.88 -6.16 -2.19
CA ALA A 148 15.64 -6.90 -3.20
C ALA A 148 15.95 -8.35 -2.79
N ASP A 149 15.95 -8.64 -1.49
CA ASP A 149 16.16 -9.98 -0.93
C ASP A 149 14.84 -10.76 -0.74
N ASN A 150 13.74 -10.19 -1.25
CA ASN A 150 12.37 -10.72 -1.15
C ASN A 150 11.80 -10.79 0.27
N HIS A 151 12.24 -9.93 1.18
CA HIS A 151 11.61 -9.80 2.49
C HIS A 151 10.41 -8.84 2.41
N PRO A 152 9.21 -9.25 2.81
CA PRO A 152 8.04 -8.40 2.85
C PRO A 152 7.99 -7.56 4.13
N TYR A 153 7.62 -6.30 3.99
CA TYR A 153 7.40 -5.36 5.09
C TYR A 153 5.99 -4.79 4.96
N PHE A 154 5.14 -5.01 5.97
CA PHE A 154 3.83 -4.40 6.03
C PHE A 154 3.95 -2.88 6.17
N ILE A 155 3.17 -2.12 5.39
CA ILE A 155 3.14 -0.65 5.44
C ILE A 155 1.86 -0.17 6.10
N GLU A 156 0.73 -0.50 5.50
CA GLU A 156 -0.57 0.01 5.91
C GLU A 156 -1.72 -0.87 5.44
N MET A 157 -2.88 -0.63 6.00
CA MET A 157 -4.14 -1.19 5.51
C MET A 157 -5.06 -0.06 5.08
N ASN A 158 -5.60 -0.16 3.88
CA ASN A 158 -6.62 0.73 3.36
C ASN A 158 -8.01 0.09 3.59
N PRO A 159 -8.80 0.57 4.58
CA PRO A 159 -10.09 0.00 4.94
C PRO A 159 -11.20 0.48 3.99
N ARG A 160 -11.01 0.33 2.72
CA ARG A 160 -11.89 0.76 1.65
C ARG A 160 -11.54 0.08 0.34
N ILE A 161 -12.43 0.20 -0.65
CA ILE A 161 -12.09 -0.13 -2.04
C ILE A 161 -11.06 0.87 -2.59
N GLN A 162 -10.20 0.41 -3.48
CA GLN A 162 -9.18 1.23 -4.16
C GLN A 162 -9.47 1.32 -5.66
N VAL A 163 -8.84 2.30 -6.35
CA VAL A 163 -9.00 2.50 -7.80
C VAL A 163 -8.60 1.24 -8.58
N GLU A 164 -7.57 0.55 -8.13
CA GLU A 164 -6.98 -0.64 -8.75
C GLU A 164 -7.69 -1.96 -8.45
N HIS A 165 -8.85 -1.94 -7.79
CA HIS A 165 -9.62 -3.17 -7.47
C HIS A 165 -10.00 -3.98 -8.72
N THR A 166 -10.21 -3.31 -9.85
CA THR A 166 -10.68 -3.94 -11.09
C THR A 166 -9.72 -5.00 -11.63
N VAL A 167 -8.40 -4.87 -11.41
CA VAL A 167 -7.47 -5.94 -11.84
C VAL A 167 -7.65 -7.22 -11.03
N SER A 168 -8.02 -7.11 -9.74
CA SER A 168 -8.36 -8.27 -8.93
C SER A 168 -9.69 -8.91 -9.36
N GLU A 169 -10.70 -8.10 -9.68
CA GLU A 169 -11.97 -8.59 -10.22
C GLU A 169 -11.76 -9.37 -11.51
N MET A 170 -10.95 -8.82 -12.43
CA MET A 170 -10.68 -9.46 -13.72
C MET A 170 -9.99 -10.81 -13.62
N VAL A 171 -9.12 -11.04 -12.63
CA VAL A 171 -8.42 -12.31 -12.48
C VAL A 171 -9.15 -13.31 -11.59
N THR A 172 -10.12 -12.87 -10.78
CA THR A 172 -10.88 -13.74 -9.86
C THR A 172 -12.32 -13.97 -10.26
N ASP A 173 -12.84 -13.19 -11.20
CA ASP A 173 -14.25 -13.17 -11.60
C ASP A 173 -15.20 -12.86 -10.43
N ILE A 174 -14.72 -12.10 -9.44
CA ILE A 174 -15.50 -11.68 -8.28
C ILE A 174 -15.73 -10.18 -8.35
N ASP A 175 -16.99 -9.75 -8.45
CA ASP A 175 -17.39 -8.33 -8.35
C ASP A 175 -17.29 -7.87 -6.90
N ILE A 176 -16.22 -7.12 -6.60
CA ILE A 176 -15.92 -6.65 -5.24
C ILE A 176 -16.99 -5.65 -4.77
N VAL A 177 -17.46 -4.78 -5.65
CA VAL A 177 -18.46 -3.76 -5.30
C VAL A 177 -19.81 -4.41 -4.99
N GLN A 178 -20.25 -5.34 -5.80
CA GLN A 178 -21.47 -6.12 -5.54
C GLN A 178 -21.34 -6.90 -4.23
N THR A 179 -20.20 -7.56 -4.01
CA THR A 179 -19.94 -8.31 -2.78
C THR A 179 -19.96 -7.40 -1.55
N GLN A 180 -19.43 -6.18 -1.64
CA GLN A 180 -19.51 -5.18 -0.56
C GLN A 180 -20.96 -4.87 -0.17
N ILE A 181 -21.83 -4.70 -1.16
CA ILE A 181 -23.25 -4.38 -0.96
C ILE A 181 -23.94 -5.56 -0.28
N LEU A 182 -23.75 -6.78 -0.78
CA LEU A 182 -24.34 -7.99 -0.21
C LEU A 182 -23.89 -8.23 1.24
N ILE A 183 -22.60 -8.03 1.55
CA ILE A 183 -22.10 -8.11 2.93
C ILE A 183 -22.76 -7.05 3.82
N ALA A 184 -22.97 -5.83 3.31
CA ALA A 184 -23.65 -4.78 4.05
C ALA A 184 -25.13 -5.09 4.30
N GLU A 185 -25.79 -5.83 3.40
CA GLU A 185 -27.14 -6.38 3.56
C GLU A 185 -27.19 -7.57 4.52
N GLY A 186 -26.04 -8.12 4.93
CA GLY A 186 -25.94 -9.18 5.93
C GLY A 186 -25.68 -10.57 5.37
N TYR A 187 -25.44 -10.71 4.07
CA TYR A 187 -25.10 -12.00 3.49
C TYR A 187 -23.71 -12.48 3.91
N PRO A 188 -23.53 -13.75 4.32
CA PRO A 188 -22.22 -14.33 4.55
C PRO A 188 -21.52 -14.67 3.22
N LEU A 189 -20.19 -14.80 3.26
CA LEU A 189 -19.40 -15.11 2.06
C LEU A 189 -19.81 -16.41 1.37
N ASP A 190 -20.27 -17.40 2.13
CA ASP A 190 -20.71 -18.73 1.63
C ASP A 190 -22.17 -18.77 1.18
N SER A 191 -22.89 -17.63 1.20
CA SER A 191 -24.26 -17.56 0.68
C SER A 191 -24.32 -17.81 -0.83
N GLU A 192 -25.50 -18.18 -1.35
CA GLU A 192 -25.70 -18.36 -2.80
C GLU A 192 -25.49 -17.05 -3.58
N GLU A 193 -25.77 -15.91 -2.96
CA GLU A 193 -25.63 -14.57 -3.55
C GLU A 193 -24.18 -14.14 -3.74
N ILE A 194 -23.26 -14.54 -2.84
CA ILE A 194 -21.83 -14.19 -2.89
C ILE A 194 -21.01 -15.35 -3.47
N ALA A 195 -21.32 -16.58 -3.10
CA ALA A 195 -20.74 -17.81 -3.58
C ALA A 195 -19.21 -17.94 -3.36
N ILE A 196 -18.70 -17.48 -2.22
CA ILE A 196 -17.30 -17.63 -1.80
C ILE A 196 -17.25 -18.49 -0.52
N PRO A 197 -17.44 -19.82 -0.62
CA PRO A 197 -17.53 -20.69 0.56
C PRO A 197 -16.19 -20.88 1.30
N SER A 198 -15.06 -20.68 0.63
CA SER A 198 -13.75 -20.82 1.24
C SER A 198 -12.67 -20.09 0.41
N GLN A 199 -11.44 -19.99 0.96
CA GLN A 199 -10.30 -19.44 0.21
C GLN A 199 -9.99 -20.25 -1.05
N GLU A 200 -10.15 -21.55 -1.01
CA GLU A 200 -9.85 -22.46 -2.14
C GLU A 200 -10.83 -22.28 -3.29
N SER A 201 -12.01 -21.70 -3.04
CA SER A 201 -12.99 -21.38 -4.09
C SER A 201 -12.60 -20.14 -4.89
N VAL A 202 -11.71 -19.29 -4.36
CA VAL A 202 -11.20 -18.12 -5.07
C VAL A 202 -10.07 -18.56 -6.00
N VAL A 203 -10.33 -18.56 -7.29
CA VAL A 203 -9.37 -19.00 -8.31
C VAL A 203 -8.85 -17.78 -9.07
N CYS A 204 -7.52 -17.69 -9.20
CA CYS A 204 -6.88 -16.66 -10.04
C CYS A 204 -6.64 -17.20 -11.45
N THR A 205 -7.22 -16.54 -12.45
CA THR A 205 -7.09 -16.96 -13.87
C THR A 205 -6.55 -15.82 -14.71
N GLY A 206 -5.45 -16.10 -15.42
CA GLY A 206 -4.84 -15.15 -16.35
C GLY A 206 -4.15 -13.97 -15.65
N TYR A 207 -4.11 -12.84 -16.35
CA TYR A 207 -3.45 -11.60 -15.91
C TYR A 207 -4.31 -10.41 -16.30
N SER A 208 -4.26 -9.37 -15.48
CA SER A 208 -4.92 -8.11 -15.78
C SER A 208 -4.00 -6.94 -15.49
N ILE A 209 -4.07 -5.89 -16.32
CA ILE A 209 -3.28 -4.66 -16.17
C ILE A 209 -4.24 -3.48 -16.24
N GLN A 210 -4.08 -2.56 -15.29
CA GLN A 210 -4.72 -1.26 -15.29
C GLN A 210 -3.69 -0.16 -15.42
N THR A 211 -4.02 0.87 -16.17
CA THR A 211 -3.21 2.10 -16.26
C THR A 211 -4.06 3.32 -15.92
N ARG A 212 -3.47 4.26 -15.19
CA ARG A 212 -4.12 5.54 -14.91
C ARG A 212 -3.70 6.56 -15.95
N VAL A 213 -4.70 7.10 -16.66
CA VAL A 213 -4.49 8.21 -17.62
C VAL A 213 -4.94 9.49 -16.93
N THR A 214 -4.01 10.41 -16.73
CA THR A 214 -4.23 11.69 -16.08
C THR A 214 -3.85 12.83 -17.02
N THR A 215 -4.61 13.94 -16.97
CA THR A 215 -4.28 15.16 -17.69
C THR A 215 -3.33 16.01 -16.84
N GLU A 216 -2.18 16.36 -17.40
CA GLU A 216 -1.12 17.09 -16.71
C GLU A 216 -0.43 18.05 -17.64
N ASP A 217 0.04 19.19 -17.11
CA ASP A 217 0.81 20.18 -17.85
C ASP A 217 2.32 19.94 -17.69
N PRO A 218 3.04 19.43 -18.72
CA PRO A 218 4.47 19.21 -18.67
C PRO A 218 5.28 20.50 -18.47
N ALA A 219 4.78 21.64 -18.98
CA ALA A 219 5.45 22.91 -18.85
C ALA A 219 5.39 23.47 -17.42
N ASN A 220 4.38 23.05 -16.65
CA ASN A 220 4.18 23.44 -15.26
C ASN A 220 4.49 22.28 -14.30
N ASN A 221 5.58 21.58 -14.57
CA ASN A 221 6.08 20.48 -13.72
C ASN A 221 5.07 19.35 -13.48
N PHE A 222 4.29 19.03 -14.51
CA PHE A 222 3.25 17.99 -14.47
C PHE A 222 2.21 18.20 -13.37
N LEU A 223 1.84 19.44 -13.08
CA LEU A 223 0.67 19.70 -12.24
C LEU A 223 -0.59 19.20 -12.94
N PRO A 224 -1.59 18.74 -12.17
CA PRO A 224 -2.88 18.38 -12.75
C PRO A 224 -3.43 19.53 -13.59
N ASP A 225 -3.85 19.21 -14.80
CA ASP A 225 -4.46 20.16 -15.72
C ASP A 225 -5.94 19.83 -15.90
N THR A 226 -6.77 20.87 -16.03
CA THR A 226 -8.20 20.75 -16.20
C THR A 226 -8.61 21.40 -17.51
N GLY A 227 -9.51 20.77 -18.25
CA GLY A 227 -9.98 21.26 -19.52
C GLY A 227 -10.77 20.24 -20.30
N GLU A 228 -11.11 20.57 -21.53
CA GLU A 228 -11.79 19.67 -22.44
C GLU A 228 -10.78 18.73 -23.11
N ILE A 229 -11.02 17.42 -23.02
CA ILE A 229 -10.27 16.42 -23.76
C ILE A 229 -10.82 16.37 -25.18
N THR A 230 -10.13 16.99 -26.13
CA THR A 230 -10.56 17.06 -27.53
C THR A 230 -10.33 15.77 -28.29
N VAL A 231 -9.34 14.97 -27.90
CA VAL A 231 -9.03 13.68 -28.53
C VAL A 231 -8.56 12.70 -27.45
N TYR A 232 -9.21 11.54 -27.35
CA TYR A 232 -8.76 10.40 -26.57
C TYR A 232 -8.77 9.14 -27.44
N ARG A 233 -7.64 8.43 -27.50
CA ARG A 233 -7.51 7.16 -28.22
C ARG A 233 -6.91 6.14 -27.26
N SER A 234 -7.74 5.23 -26.77
CA SER A 234 -7.24 4.05 -26.06
C SER A 234 -6.55 3.10 -27.03
N GLY A 235 -5.56 2.35 -26.53
CA GLY A 235 -5.02 1.21 -27.26
C GLY A 235 -6.15 0.20 -27.52
N SER A 236 -6.12 -0.45 -28.67
CA SER A 236 -6.94 -1.61 -28.97
C SER A 236 -6.05 -2.85 -28.92
N GLY A 237 -6.35 -3.78 -28.04
CA GLY A 237 -5.70 -5.06 -27.91
C GLY A 237 -6.70 -6.18 -28.02
#